data_18da6b02cd728e73f052b5470f55eadc
#
_entry.id   18da6b02cd728e73f052b5470f55eadc
#
_cell.length_a   1.000
_cell.length_b   1.000
_cell.length_c   1.000
_cell.angle_alpha   90.00
_cell.angle_beta   90.00
_cell.angle_gamma   90.00
#
_symmetry.space_group_name_H-M   'P 1'
#
loop_
_entity.id
_entity.type
_entity.pdbx_description
1 polymer ?
#
loop_
_entity_poly.entity_id
_entity_poly.type
_entity_poly.pdbx_seq_one_letter_code
_entity_poly.pdbx_strand_id
1 'polypeptide(L)'
;MVVVKKLISALMSMALIMSLCMGSVVFADDTTIDSTKKGSITIHKYDMTAAGNDSVDTDSFVSDGKKNSAAEDALKKYAIKGVEFTYIKVGDIAQDEDNGVVSIKYEIPEELQTILGLSDSDKKVINGKSYFTSDKINSALSDTLKKGIEAKNKLEEYAKGGTAMDLTSDTGVTSKDNLDLGLYLIVETKVPEECIQINLYNIVKNMLVSN
;
A
#
# COMPACT_ATOMS: atom_id res chain seq x y z
N MET A 1 16.51 -5.13 -43.31
CA MET A 1 15.71 -4.11 -42.62
C MET A 1 15.01 -4.81 -41.45
N VAL A 2 15.69 -4.83 -40.30
CA VAL A 2 15.20 -5.50 -39.10
C VAL A 2 14.28 -4.55 -38.36
N VAL A 3 12.98 -4.86 -38.37
CA VAL A 3 12.00 -4.13 -37.57
C VAL A 3 12.21 -4.52 -36.11
N VAL A 4 12.92 -3.67 -35.39
CA VAL A 4 13.00 -3.75 -33.94
C VAL A 4 11.60 -3.41 -33.40
N LYS A 5 10.82 -4.44 -33.08
CA LYS A 5 9.63 -4.28 -32.26
C LYS A 5 10.10 -3.77 -30.91
N LYS A 6 9.97 -2.47 -30.69
CA LYS A 6 10.06 -1.90 -29.36
C LYS A 6 8.92 -2.49 -28.55
N LEU A 7 9.23 -3.52 -27.76
CA LEU A 7 8.42 -3.92 -26.61
C LEU A 7 8.50 -2.74 -25.62
N ILE A 8 7.56 -1.85 -25.75
CA ILE A 8 7.25 -0.89 -24.68
C ILE A 8 6.58 -1.73 -23.60
N SER A 9 7.39 -2.35 -22.75
CA SER A 9 6.93 -2.84 -21.48
C SER A 9 6.62 -1.61 -20.64
N ALA A 10 5.37 -1.21 -20.62
CA ALA A 10 4.86 -0.30 -19.62
C ALA A 10 4.95 -1.03 -18.27
N LEU A 11 6.10 -0.92 -17.63
CA LEU A 11 6.28 -1.31 -16.23
C LEU A 11 5.47 -0.31 -15.41
N MET A 12 4.18 -0.58 -15.24
CA MET A 12 3.38 0.08 -14.22
C MET A 12 4.08 -0.15 -12.89
N SER A 13 4.55 0.91 -12.28
CA SER A 13 5.12 0.82 -10.95
C SER A 13 3.98 0.58 -9.98
N MET A 14 3.94 -0.61 -9.49
CA MET A 14 2.97 -1.05 -8.52
C MET A 14 3.44 -0.59 -7.15
N ALA A 15 2.86 0.46 -6.66
CA ALA A 15 2.94 0.78 -5.24
C ALA A 15 1.88 -0.03 -4.52
N LEU A 16 2.29 -1.11 -3.93
CA LEU A 16 1.45 -1.92 -3.08
C LEU A 16 1.54 -1.38 -1.66
N ILE A 17 0.47 -0.76 -1.21
CA ILE A 17 0.36 -0.31 0.17
C ILE A 17 -0.69 -1.18 0.84
N MET A 18 -0.27 -1.91 1.84
CA MET A 18 -1.20 -2.43 2.81
C MET A 18 -1.48 -1.33 3.83
N SER A 19 -2.54 -0.58 3.61
CA SER A 19 -3.00 0.43 4.54
C SER A 19 -3.77 -0.23 5.67
N LEU A 20 -3.27 -0.03 6.86
CA LEU A 20 -3.98 -0.33 8.09
C LEU A 20 -4.87 0.88 8.39
N CYS A 21 -6.14 0.82 7.98
CA CYS A 21 -7.13 1.80 8.45
C CYS A 21 -7.36 1.57 9.95
N MET A 22 -6.40 1.99 10.75
CA MET A 22 -6.60 2.11 12.19
C MET A 22 -7.05 3.53 12.46
N GLY A 23 -8.35 3.70 12.68
CA GLY A 23 -8.80 4.87 13.43
C GLY A 23 -7.98 4.91 14.72
N SER A 24 -7.59 6.09 15.18
CA SER A 24 -6.72 6.30 16.34
C SER A 24 -7.06 5.33 17.46
N VAL A 25 -6.36 4.19 17.51
CA VAL A 25 -6.47 3.25 18.62
C VAL A 25 -5.57 3.84 19.69
N VAL A 26 -6.17 4.66 20.53
CA VAL A 26 -5.55 5.04 21.81
C VAL A 26 -5.50 3.75 22.62
N PHE A 27 -4.32 3.16 22.75
CA PHE A 27 -4.08 2.05 23.66
C PHE A 27 -4.22 2.58 25.10
N ALA A 28 -5.43 2.57 25.59
CA ALA A 28 -5.73 2.72 27.00
C ALA A 28 -6.46 1.45 27.42
N ASP A 29 -5.94 0.74 28.34
CA ASP A 29 -6.33 -0.38 29.21
C ASP A 29 -7.53 -1.31 28.83
N ASP A 30 -8.27 -1.02 27.76
CA ASP A 30 -9.39 -1.84 27.25
C ASP A 30 -9.39 -1.79 25.71
N THR A 31 -8.48 -2.57 25.10
CA THR A 31 -8.19 -2.54 23.65
C THR A 31 -9.24 -3.31 22.85
N THR A 32 -10.48 -2.85 22.89
CA THR A 32 -11.53 -3.41 22.03
C THR A 32 -11.58 -2.62 20.71
N ILE A 33 -11.48 -3.34 19.59
CA ILE A 33 -11.67 -2.72 18.27
C ILE A 33 -13.11 -2.23 18.16
N ASP A 34 -13.30 -0.92 18.08
CA ASP A 34 -14.61 -0.32 17.82
C ASP A 34 -14.93 -0.39 16.32
N SER A 35 -15.65 -1.42 15.91
CA SER A 35 -16.03 -1.65 14.51
C SER A 35 -16.95 -0.59 13.92
N THR A 36 -17.48 0.33 14.74
CA THR A 36 -18.31 1.45 14.25
C THR A 36 -17.47 2.61 13.71
N LYS A 37 -16.19 2.64 14.06
CA LYS A 37 -15.24 3.64 13.56
C LYS A 37 -14.96 3.43 12.07
N LYS A 38 -14.70 4.54 11.41
CA LYS A 38 -14.28 4.55 10.00
C LYS A 38 -12.86 5.07 9.90
N GLY A 39 -12.15 4.59 8.89
CA GLY A 39 -10.81 5.03 8.56
C GLY A 39 -10.76 5.85 7.28
N SER A 40 -9.58 6.31 6.95
CA SER A 40 -9.28 6.96 5.68
C SER A 40 -7.96 6.45 5.11
N ILE A 41 -7.80 6.60 3.81
CA ILE A 41 -6.55 6.36 3.09
C ILE A 41 -6.17 7.67 2.43
N THR A 42 -4.96 8.16 2.67
CA THR A 42 -4.38 9.30 1.97
C THR A 42 -3.07 8.87 1.34
N ILE A 43 -2.92 9.13 0.05
CA ILE A 43 -1.74 8.75 -0.73
C ILE A 43 -1.06 10.03 -1.22
N HIS A 44 0.24 10.12 -0.99
CA HIS A 44 1.10 11.17 -1.49
C HIS A 44 2.04 10.58 -2.54
N LYS A 45 2.00 11.08 -3.75
CA LYS A 45 2.81 10.60 -4.88
C LYS A 45 3.86 11.64 -5.26
N TYR A 46 5.13 11.24 -5.19
CA TYR A 46 6.28 12.12 -5.50
C TYR A 46 7.26 11.45 -6.45
N ASP A 47 7.97 12.26 -7.24
CA ASP A 47 9.14 11.85 -8.01
C ASP A 47 10.40 11.84 -7.11
N MET A 48 10.66 10.68 -6.52
CA MET A 48 11.80 10.52 -5.61
C MET A 48 13.14 10.49 -6.33
N THR A 49 13.15 10.16 -7.61
CA THR A 49 14.38 10.25 -8.43
C THR A 49 14.78 11.69 -8.63
N ALA A 50 13.85 12.55 -9.02
CA ALA A 50 14.12 13.99 -9.16
C ALA A 50 14.50 14.60 -7.81
N ALA A 51 13.82 14.23 -6.72
CA ALA A 51 14.18 14.69 -5.37
C ALA A 51 15.61 14.29 -4.98
N GLY A 52 16.00 13.05 -5.20
CA GLY A 52 17.36 12.56 -4.92
C GLY A 52 18.42 13.26 -5.79
N ASN A 53 18.12 13.51 -7.07
CA ASN A 53 19.03 14.26 -7.96
C ASN A 53 19.25 15.70 -7.46
N ASP A 54 18.26 16.28 -6.82
CA ASP A 54 18.35 17.61 -6.19
C ASP A 54 18.92 17.54 -4.74
N SER A 55 19.50 16.42 -4.36
CA SER A 55 20.13 16.20 -3.05
C SER A 55 19.16 16.25 -1.85
N VAL A 56 17.88 15.96 -2.07
CA VAL A 56 16.96 15.72 -0.96
C VAL A 56 17.27 14.35 -0.35
N ASP A 57 17.45 14.30 0.96
CA ASP A 57 17.64 13.03 1.69
C ASP A 57 16.35 12.23 1.74
N THR A 58 16.06 11.52 0.65
CA THR A 58 14.84 10.74 0.49
C THR A 58 14.80 9.49 1.37
N ASP A 59 15.94 9.00 1.81
CA ASP A 59 16.05 7.81 2.65
C ASP A 59 15.64 8.09 4.11
N SER A 60 15.63 9.38 4.51
CA SER A 60 15.12 9.79 5.82
C SER A 60 13.60 9.78 5.94
N PHE A 61 12.87 9.74 4.82
CA PHE A 61 11.42 9.74 4.82
C PHE A 61 10.86 8.32 4.82
N VAL A 62 10.65 7.78 6.01
CA VAL A 62 10.03 6.46 6.20
C VAL A 62 8.54 6.65 6.50
N SER A 63 7.70 5.93 5.76
CA SER A 63 6.26 5.92 6.04
C SER A 63 5.98 5.04 7.27
N ASP A 64 5.39 5.65 8.29
CA ASP A 64 4.89 4.98 9.50
C ASP A 64 3.35 5.00 9.59
N GLY A 65 2.69 5.36 8.49
CA GLY A 65 1.24 5.50 8.42
C GLY A 65 0.71 6.80 9.03
N LYS A 66 1.60 7.71 9.46
CA LYS A 66 1.22 9.02 10.02
C LYS A 66 1.60 10.15 9.08
N LYS A 67 0.92 11.28 9.26
CA LYS A 67 1.26 12.49 8.52
C LYS A 67 2.68 12.95 8.87
N ASN A 68 3.52 13.13 7.83
CA ASN A 68 4.88 13.66 7.96
C ASN A 68 4.99 15.00 7.22
N SER A 69 4.68 16.09 7.92
CA SER A 69 4.70 17.43 7.34
C SER A 69 6.08 17.87 6.84
N ALA A 70 7.16 17.40 7.46
CA ALA A 70 8.52 17.70 6.99
C ALA A 70 8.81 17.04 5.63
N ALA A 71 8.37 15.79 5.44
CA ALA A 71 8.47 15.12 4.15
C ALA A 71 7.57 15.78 3.09
N GLU A 72 6.34 16.14 3.44
CA GLU A 72 5.43 16.85 2.54
C GLU A 72 6.03 18.16 2.05
N ASP A 73 6.59 18.97 2.93
CA ASP A 73 7.21 20.24 2.58
C ASP A 73 8.46 20.06 1.70
N ALA A 74 9.34 19.11 2.05
CA ALA A 74 10.55 18.83 1.29
C ALA A 74 10.26 18.28 -0.12
N LEU A 75 9.19 17.49 -0.26
CA LEU A 75 8.84 16.79 -1.49
C LEU A 75 7.80 17.52 -2.35
N LYS A 76 7.24 18.61 -1.88
CA LYS A 76 6.15 19.35 -2.53
C LYS A 76 6.41 19.68 -4.01
N LYS A 77 7.62 20.10 -4.36
CA LYS A 77 7.97 20.45 -5.77
C LYS A 77 8.10 19.22 -6.69
N TYR A 78 8.13 18.03 -6.11
CA TYR A 78 8.22 16.75 -6.82
C TYR A 78 6.90 16.00 -6.87
N ALA A 79 5.79 16.66 -6.53
CA ALA A 79 4.46 16.09 -6.58
C ALA A 79 4.10 15.63 -7.99
N ILE A 80 3.53 14.43 -8.11
CA ILE A 80 3.06 13.88 -9.36
C ILE A 80 1.54 13.93 -9.41
N LYS A 81 1.01 14.74 -10.33
CA LYS A 81 -0.42 14.87 -10.61
C LYS A 81 -0.90 13.78 -11.56
N GLY A 82 -2.18 13.40 -11.47
CA GLY A 82 -2.87 12.59 -12.48
C GLY A 82 -2.62 11.09 -12.36
N VAL A 83 -2.04 10.63 -11.26
CA VAL A 83 -1.90 9.20 -10.97
C VAL A 83 -3.19 8.66 -10.39
N GLU A 84 -3.64 7.50 -10.88
CA GLU A 84 -4.81 6.79 -10.37
C GLU A 84 -4.38 5.59 -9.51
N PHE A 85 -5.07 5.43 -8.39
CA PHE A 85 -4.95 4.27 -7.52
C PHE A 85 -6.28 3.55 -7.42
N THR A 86 -6.22 2.23 -7.35
CA THR A 86 -7.38 1.39 -7.03
C THR A 86 -7.17 0.77 -5.66
N TYR A 87 -8.18 0.79 -4.82
CA TYR A 87 -8.17 0.12 -3.52
C TYR A 87 -9.23 -0.98 -3.46
N ILE A 88 -8.90 -2.06 -2.75
CA ILE A 88 -9.83 -3.15 -2.46
C ILE A 88 -9.68 -3.55 -1.00
N LYS A 89 -10.81 -3.71 -0.28
CA LYS A 89 -10.78 -4.30 1.06
C LYS A 89 -10.45 -5.78 0.94
N VAL A 90 -9.34 -6.19 1.51
CA VAL A 90 -8.86 -7.57 1.51
C VAL A 90 -9.57 -8.41 2.55
N GLY A 91 -9.71 -7.87 3.75
CA GLY A 91 -10.32 -8.59 4.86
C GLY A 91 -10.52 -7.73 6.10
N ASP A 92 -11.10 -8.36 7.10
CA ASP A 92 -11.39 -7.72 8.39
C ASP A 92 -10.16 -7.76 9.30
N ILE A 93 -10.21 -6.94 10.36
CA ILE A 93 -9.26 -6.99 11.46
C ILE A 93 -9.86 -7.82 12.59
N ALA A 94 -9.01 -8.53 13.31
CA ALA A 94 -9.37 -9.23 14.52
C ALA A 94 -8.37 -8.91 15.63
N GLN A 95 -8.89 -8.84 16.84
CA GLN A 95 -8.07 -8.82 18.03
C GLN A 95 -7.82 -10.25 18.48
N ASP A 96 -6.57 -10.56 18.74
CA ASP A 96 -6.14 -11.85 19.28
C ASP A 96 -5.38 -11.62 20.57
N GLU A 97 -5.74 -12.34 21.61
CA GLU A 97 -5.06 -12.29 22.88
C GLU A 97 -4.32 -13.61 23.11
N ASP A 98 -3.03 -13.50 23.30
CA ASP A 98 -2.18 -14.63 23.64
C ASP A 98 -1.32 -14.29 24.86
N ASN A 99 -1.48 -15.06 25.94
CA ASN A 99 -0.77 -14.88 27.21
C ASN A 99 -0.89 -13.45 27.80
N GLY A 100 -2.05 -12.83 27.69
CA GLY A 100 -2.29 -11.46 28.16
C GLY A 100 -1.73 -10.37 27.23
N VAL A 101 -1.20 -10.74 26.08
CA VAL A 101 -0.74 -9.80 25.05
C VAL A 101 -1.78 -9.70 23.96
N VAL A 102 -2.37 -8.53 23.85
CA VAL A 102 -3.33 -8.22 22.78
C VAL A 102 -2.58 -7.85 21.49
N SER A 103 -2.95 -8.48 20.40
CA SER A 103 -2.39 -8.19 19.08
C SER A 103 -3.48 -8.03 18.03
N ILE A 104 -3.25 -7.16 17.06
CA ILE A 104 -4.12 -6.99 15.90
C ILE A 104 -3.65 -7.94 14.81
N LYS A 105 -4.60 -8.68 14.24
CA LYS A 105 -4.37 -9.57 13.09
C LYS A 105 -5.34 -9.22 11.97
N TYR A 106 -4.94 -9.54 10.76
CA TYR A 106 -5.62 -9.16 9.53
C TYR A 106 -6.02 -10.40 8.76
N GLU A 107 -7.29 -10.46 8.38
CA GLU A 107 -7.82 -11.51 7.51
C GLU A 107 -7.19 -11.42 6.12
N ILE A 108 -6.69 -12.55 5.63
CA ILE A 108 -6.19 -12.71 4.26
C ILE A 108 -6.93 -13.87 3.60
N PRO A 109 -7.69 -13.64 2.52
CA PRO A 109 -8.32 -14.69 1.75
C PRO A 109 -7.30 -15.66 1.13
N GLU A 110 -7.69 -16.92 0.93
CA GLU A 110 -6.81 -17.99 0.46
C GLU A 110 -6.10 -17.65 -0.86
N GLU A 111 -6.82 -17.02 -1.79
CA GLU A 111 -6.24 -16.56 -3.04
C GLU A 111 -5.05 -15.63 -2.82
N LEU A 112 -5.22 -14.62 -1.96
CA LEU A 112 -4.15 -13.66 -1.68
C LEU A 112 -3.03 -14.30 -0.84
N GLN A 113 -3.35 -15.24 0.07
CA GLN A 113 -2.33 -16.03 0.77
C GLN A 113 -1.42 -16.74 -0.23
N THR A 114 -2.00 -17.36 -1.26
CA THR A 114 -1.26 -18.05 -2.33
C THR A 114 -0.38 -17.08 -3.14
N ILE A 115 -0.91 -15.94 -3.53
CA ILE A 115 -0.16 -14.91 -4.28
C ILE A 115 1.03 -14.40 -3.46
N LEU A 116 0.82 -14.13 -2.18
CA LEU A 116 1.85 -13.64 -1.26
C LEU A 116 2.80 -14.74 -0.78
N GLY A 117 2.42 -16.01 -0.91
CA GLY A 117 3.20 -17.14 -0.40
C GLY A 117 3.21 -17.18 1.14
N LEU A 118 2.10 -16.80 1.77
CA LEU A 118 1.95 -16.87 3.22
C LEU A 118 1.89 -18.33 3.68
N SER A 119 2.63 -18.63 4.75
CA SER A 119 2.71 -19.99 5.30
C SER A 119 1.58 -20.28 6.26
N ASP A 120 1.10 -21.53 6.24
CA ASP A 120 0.12 -22.04 7.20
C ASP A 120 0.61 -21.99 8.65
N SER A 121 1.93 -22.05 8.87
CA SER A 121 2.52 -21.93 10.20
C SER A 121 2.39 -20.54 10.82
N ASP A 122 2.16 -19.52 9.99
CA ASP A 122 2.08 -18.12 10.44
C ASP A 122 0.64 -17.64 10.66
N LYS A 123 -0.34 -18.48 10.31
CA LYS A 123 -1.75 -18.11 10.40
C LYS A 123 -2.36 -18.44 11.76
N LYS A 124 -3.25 -17.58 12.19
CA LYS A 124 -4.25 -17.87 13.24
C LYS A 124 -5.61 -18.07 12.59
N VAL A 125 -6.30 -19.11 12.94
CA VAL A 125 -7.68 -19.33 12.47
C VAL A 125 -8.66 -18.80 13.52
N ILE A 126 -9.51 -17.86 13.13
CA ILE A 126 -10.55 -17.27 13.96
C ILE A 126 -11.87 -17.38 13.20
N ASN A 127 -12.86 -18.09 13.74
CA ASN A 127 -14.15 -18.30 13.10
C ASN A 127 -14.08 -18.82 11.65
N GLY A 128 -13.12 -19.72 11.39
CA GLY A 128 -12.94 -20.33 10.06
C GLY A 128 -12.20 -19.45 9.04
N LYS A 129 -11.80 -18.24 9.40
CA LYS A 129 -11.01 -17.33 8.57
C LYS A 129 -9.53 -17.31 8.99
N SER A 130 -8.65 -17.07 8.05
CA SER A 130 -7.19 -17.03 8.28
C SER A 130 -6.71 -15.62 8.52
N TYR A 131 -6.02 -15.40 9.63
CA TYR A 131 -5.50 -14.11 10.06
C TYR A 131 -3.98 -14.15 10.23
N PHE A 132 -3.32 -13.06 9.90
CA PHE A 132 -1.87 -12.89 9.97
C PHE A 132 -1.52 -11.56 10.65
N THR A 133 -0.30 -11.49 11.20
CA THR A 133 0.23 -10.22 11.72
C THR A 133 0.67 -9.30 10.59
N SER A 134 0.70 -7.99 10.84
CA SER A 134 1.20 -6.99 9.89
C SER A 134 2.61 -7.31 9.39
N ASP A 135 3.50 -7.75 10.28
CA ASP A 135 4.90 -8.06 9.93
C ASP A 135 4.99 -9.20 8.93
N LYS A 136 4.19 -10.26 9.11
CA LYS A 136 4.16 -11.40 8.17
C LYS A 136 3.62 -10.99 6.82
N ILE A 137 2.57 -10.19 6.80
CA ILE A 137 1.98 -9.67 5.57
C ILE A 137 2.98 -8.77 4.82
N ASN A 138 3.62 -7.82 5.52
CA ASN A 138 4.60 -6.91 4.92
C ASN A 138 5.84 -7.64 4.40
N SER A 139 6.34 -8.63 5.14
CA SER A 139 7.46 -9.47 4.69
C SER A 139 7.09 -10.25 3.43
N ALA A 140 5.94 -10.93 3.43
CA ALA A 140 5.45 -11.70 2.29
C ALA A 140 5.23 -10.82 1.04
N LEU A 141 4.69 -9.61 1.26
CA LEU A 141 4.52 -8.63 0.19
C LEU A 141 5.85 -8.17 -0.39
N SER A 142 6.80 -7.79 0.47
CA SER A 142 8.15 -7.39 0.04
C SER A 142 8.83 -8.49 -0.77
N ASP A 143 8.74 -9.74 -0.32
CA ASP A 143 9.32 -10.88 -1.02
C ASP A 143 8.60 -11.18 -2.34
N THR A 144 7.29 -10.99 -2.39
CA THR A 144 6.50 -11.13 -3.62
C THR A 144 6.89 -10.08 -4.65
N LEU A 145 7.10 -8.84 -4.24
CA LEU A 145 7.54 -7.76 -5.14
C LEU A 145 8.95 -8.01 -5.70
N LYS A 146 9.83 -8.67 -4.94
CA LYS A 146 11.18 -9.07 -5.41
C LYS A 146 11.14 -10.18 -6.46
N LYS A 147 10.07 -11.01 -6.52
CA LYS A 147 9.92 -12.09 -7.52
C LYS A 147 9.68 -11.58 -8.94
N GLY A 148 9.45 -10.28 -9.13
CA GLY A 148 9.36 -9.66 -10.44
C GLY A 148 7.94 -9.46 -10.97
N ILE A 149 7.85 -9.28 -12.30
CA ILE A 149 6.63 -8.78 -12.97
C ILE A 149 5.45 -9.74 -12.85
N GLU A 150 5.66 -11.06 -12.86
CA GLU A 150 4.57 -12.03 -12.79
C GLU A 150 3.81 -11.95 -11.47
N ALA A 151 4.52 -11.82 -10.35
CA ALA A 151 3.92 -11.68 -9.04
C ALA A 151 3.15 -10.35 -8.90
N LYS A 152 3.69 -9.28 -9.49
CA LYS A 152 3.00 -7.99 -9.56
C LYS A 152 1.70 -8.11 -10.35
N ASN A 153 1.72 -8.72 -11.52
CA ASN A 153 0.53 -8.90 -12.36
C ASN A 153 -0.59 -9.65 -11.64
N LYS A 154 -0.26 -10.64 -10.81
CA LYS A 154 -1.26 -11.36 -10.00
C LYS A 154 -1.92 -10.45 -8.97
N LEU A 155 -1.15 -9.58 -8.33
CA LEU A 155 -1.71 -8.61 -7.38
C LEU A 155 -2.55 -7.54 -8.08
N GLU A 156 -2.13 -7.08 -9.25
CA GLU A 156 -2.92 -6.17 -10.10
C GLU A 156 -4.25 -6.82 -10.52
N GLU A 157 -4.20 -8.08 -10.95
CA GLU A 157 -5.41 -8.82 -11.30
C GLU A 157 -6.37 -8.94 -10.12
N TYR A 158 -5.84 -9.28 -8.94
CA TYR A 158 -6.64 -9.31 -7.71
C TYR A 158 -7.29 -7.95 -7.41
N ALA A 159 -6.56 -6.85 -7.64
CA ALA A 159 -7.05 -5.49 -7.37
C ALA A 159 -8.07 -4.99 -8.41
N LYS A 160 -8.23 -5.61 -9.57
CA LYS A 160 -9.20 -5.18 -10.61
C LYS A 160 -10.64 -5.13 -10.13
N GLY A 161 -11.00 -5.93 -9.11
CA GLY A 161 -12.31 -5.87 -8.45
C GLY A 161 -12.50 -4.68 -7.51
N GLY A 162 -11.47 -3.86 -7.32
CA GLY A 162 -11.48 -2.74 -6.39
C GLY A 162 -12.16 -1.48 -6.92
N THR A 163 -12.05 -0.41 -6.16
CA THR A 163 -12.61 0.90 -6.47
C THR A 163 -11.49 1.89 -6.79
N ALA A 164 -11.60 2.58 -7.92
CA ALA A 164 -10.66 3.64 -8.26
C ALA A 164 -10.82 4.84 -7.31
N MET A 165 -9.69 5.42 -6.93
CA MET A 165 -9.63 6.70 -6.24
C MET A 165 -9.64 7.84 -7.26
N ASP A 166 -9.88 9.06 -6.79
CA ASP A 166 -9.67 10.25 -7.61
C ASP A 166 -8.19 10.35 -8.01
N LEU A 167 -7.93 10.99 -9.16
CA LEU A 167 -6.57 11.24 -9.59
C LEU A 167 -5.83 12.11 -8.59
N THR A 168 -4.52 11.87 -8.41
CA THR A 168 -3.70 12.76 -7.58
C THR A 168 -3.78 14.19 -8.06
N SER A 169 -3.90 15.12 -7.12
CA SER A 169 -3.97 16.56 -7.32
C SER A 169 -2.62 17.17 -7.76
N ASP A 170 -2.58 18.49 -7.94
CA ASP A 170 -1.34 19.23 -8.18
C ASP A 170 -0.32 19.11 -7.03
N THR A 171 -0.78 18.73 -5.86
CA THR A 171 0.09 18.45 -4.70
C THR A 171 0.47 16.97 -4.58
N GLY A 172 0.13 16.15 -5.58
CA GLY A 172 0.41 14.71 -5.59
C GLY A 172 -0.47 13.89 -4.66
N VAL A 173 -1.56 14.46 -4.15
CA VAL A 173 -2.39 13.84 -3.10
C VAL A 173 -3.71 13.33 -3.66
N THR A 174 -4.10 12.13 -3.24
CA THR A 174 -5.46 11.60 -3.35
C THR A 174 -5.85 10.97 -2.03
N SER A 175 -7.15 10.98 -1.72
CA SER A 175 -7.66 10.40 -0.47
C SER A 175 -9.01 9.73 -0.64
N LYS A 176 -9.30 8.80 0.26
CA LYS A 176 -10.60 8.17 0.41
C LYS A 176 -10.96 8.05 1.88
N ASP A 177 -12.06 8.67 2.23
CA ASP A 177 -12.58 8.69 3.61
C ASP A 177 -13.75 7.72 3.81
N ASN A 178 -14.15 7.58 5.06
CA ASN A 178 -15.33 6.81 5.47
C ASN A 178 -15.24 5.30 5.12
N LEU A 179 -14.03 4.76 5.20
CA LEU A 179 -13.77 3.33 4.95
C LEU A 179 -14.05 2.51 6.21
N ASP A 180 -14.58 1.32 6.03
CA ASP A 180 -14.68 0.33 7.12
C ASP A 180 -13.29 -0.06 7.61
N LEU A 181 -13.16 -0.36 8.91
CA LEU A 181 -11.91 -0.90 9.41
C LEU A 181 -11.57 -2.21 8.72
N GLY A 182 -10.31 -2.39 8.34
CA GLY A 182 -9.87 -3.58 7.61
C GLY A 182 -8.50 -3.42 7.02
N LEU A 183 -8.07 -4.48 6.35
CA LEU A 183 -6.88 -4.48 5.53
C LEU A 183 -7.24 -4.11 4.09
N TYR A 184 -6.51 -3.20 3.51
CA TYR A 184 -6.72 -2.75 2.13
C TYR A 184 -5.47 -3.01 1.29
N LEU A 185 -5.69 -3.53 0.08
CA LEU A 185 -4.71 -3.58 -0.98
C LEU A 185 -4.92 -2.36 -1.88
N ILE A 186 -3.85 -1.60 -2.10
CA ILE A 186 -3.84 -0.41 -2.94
C ILE A 186 -2.86 -0.62 -4.08
N VAL A 187 -3.31 -0.38 -5.29
CA VAL A 187 -2.51 -0.57 -6.51
C VAL A 187 -2.56 0.70 -7.35
N GLU A 188 -1.40 1.14 -7.84
CA GLU A 188 -1.31 2.18 -8.83
C GLU A 188 -1.77 1.63 -10.18
N THR A 189 -2.89 2.12 -10.71
CA THR A 189 -3.54 1.59 -11.92
C THR A 189 -3.33 2.45 -13.16
N LYS A 190 -2.96 3.73 -12.99
CA LYS A 190 -2.70 4.61 -14.10
C LYS A 190 -1.64 5.65 -13.75
N VAL A 191 -0.70 5.85 -14.65
CA VAL A 191 0.36 6.86 -14.55
C VAL A 191 0.26 7.79 -15.75
N PRO A 192 0.39 9.12 -15.59
CA PRO A 192 0.45 10.05 -16.70
C PRO A 192 1.58 9.71 -17.68
N GLU A 193 1.36 9.94 -18.98
CA GLU A 193 2.34 9.59 -20.03
C GLU A 193 3.69 10.28 -19.84
N GLU A 194 3.68 11.50 -19.33
CA GLU A 194 4.90 12.26 -19.01
C GLU A 194 5.75 11.61 -17.91
N CYS A 195 5.14 10.80 -17.04
CA CYS A 195 5.82 10.09 -15.96
C CYS A 195 6.41 8.74 -16.39
N ILE A 196 6.07 8.24 -17.58
CA ILE A 196 6.53 6.92 -18.07
C ILE A 196 8.04 6.92 -18.35
N GLN A 197 8.65 8.08 -18.51
CA GLN A 197 10.10 8.21 -18.72
C GLN A 197 10.89 8.26 -17.41
N ILE A 198 10.23 8.41 -16.28
CA ILE A 198 10.87 8.45 -14.97
C ILE A 198 11.12 7.00 -14.54
N ASN A 199 12.38 6.68 -14.29
CA ASN A 199 12.88 5.33 -14.01
C ASN A 199 12.10 4.68 -12.84
N LEU A 200 11.20 3.80 -13.15
CA LEU A 200 10.18 3.16 -12.31
C LEU A 200 10.70 2.41 -11.07
N TYR A 201 12.02 2.24 -10.96
CA TYR A 201 12.64 1.45 -9.90
C TYR A 201 12.59 2.11 -8.50
N ASN A 202 12.45 3.43 -8.44
CA ASN A 202 12.52 4.18 -7.19
C ASN A 202 11.16 4.57 -6.58
N ILE A 203 10.06 4.34 -7.29
CA ILE A 203 8.73 4.84 -6.88
C ILE A 203 8.13 4.03 -5.71
N VAL A 204 8.49 2.76 -5.60
CA VAL A 204 7.93 1.86 -4.56
C VAL A 204 8.35 2.24 -3.13
N LYS A 205 9.42 3.01 -2.97
CA LYS A 205 10.00 3.33 -1.66
C LYS A 205 9.28 4.45 -0.90
N ASN A 206 8.37 5.18 -1.55
CA ASN A 206 8.11 6.54 -1.10
C ASN A 206 6.64 6.98 -1.11
N MET A 207 5.75 6.09 -0.73
CA MET A 207 4.37 6.50 -0.52
C MET A 207 4.12 6.73 0.96
N LEU A 208 3.78 7.96 1.31
CA LEU A 208 3.28 8.31 2.63
C LEU A 208 1.79 7.99 2.68
N VAL A 209 1.41 7.12 3.59
CA VAL A 209 0.00 6.88 3.93
C VAL A 209 -0.25 7.55 5.26
N SER A 210 -1.17 8.51 5.30
CA SER A 210 -1.59 9.16 6.54
C SER A 210 -2.96 8.66 6.97
N ASN A 211 -3.13 8.47 8.28
CA ASN A 211 -4.41 8.19 8.94
C ASN A 211 -5.10 9.49 9.34
#